data_6d9f0673280225081f945a87d8954ad1
#
_entry.id   6d9f0673280225081f945a87d8954ad1
#
_cell.length_a   1.000
_cell.length_b   1.000
_cell.length_c   1.000
_cell.angle_alpha   90.00
_cell.angle_beta   90.00
_cell.angle_gamma   90.00
#
_symmetry.space_group_name_H-M   'P 1'
#
loop_
_entity.id
_entity.type
_entity.pdbx_description
1 polymer ?
#
loop_
_entity_poly.entity_id
_entity_poly.type
_entity_poly.pdbx_seq_one_letter_code
_entity_poly.pdbx_strand_id
1 'polypeptide(L)'
;VTEGIFAPWCMYKEDFLAVGGHDELFAPQSKEDSDLFNRFHLKGYKFIQPWDALVYHFTSRGSRFNKHAGGAAGKNSEEWIHTTTKNMRNFIRKWGHAVKHDSLMKPIIPPKYDIGFIIKNSDIQVLAALEPWCNTVYADKDIEAYIDIEQENTIIDLYNKVKPYDNEKNNGIFVEIDGSIFSQQDAQVIENLSLIIQDSGEKGKFEIGNLKVDIINLEKEVIK
;
A
#
# COMPACT_ATOMS: atom_id res chain seq x y z
N VAL A 1 2.81 23.15 9.58
CA VAL A 1 3.59 22.08 8.95
C VAL A 1 2.58 21.07 8.46
N THR A 2 2.51 20.85 7.18
CA THR A 2 1.64 19.81 6.59
C THR A 2 2.42 18.50 6.55
N GLU A 3 1.77 17.42 6.94
CA GLU A 3 2.31 16.07 6.84
C GLU A 3 2.10 15.56 5.42
N GLY A 4 3.15 15.30 4.69
CA GLY A 4 3.15 14.78 3.33
C GLY A 4 4.16 15.47 2.42
N ILE A 5 4.62 14.76 1.42
CA ILE A 5 5.47 15.30 0.37
C ILE A 5 4.54 15.91 -0.68
N PHE A 6 4.72 17.20 -0.97
CA PHE A 6 3.82 17.97 -1.83
C PHE A 6 4.50 18.50 -3.08
N ALA A 7 3.72 18.58 -4.14
CA ALA A 7 4.00 19.50 -5.22
C ALA A 7 3.83 20.96 -4.74
N PRO A 8 4.61 21.93 -5.24
CA PRO A 8 5.53 21.76 -6.36
C PRO A 8 6.89 21.22 -5.94
N TRP A 9 7.49 20.44 -6.81
CA TRP A 9 8.85 19.97 -6.70
C TRP A 9 9.60 20.25 -8.01
N CYS A 10 10.92 20.33 -7.93
CA CYS A 10 11.80 20.60 -9.07
C CYS A 10 12.90 19.53 -9.12
N MET A 11 13.13 18.98 -10.31
CA MET A 11 14.18 17.99 -10.56
C MET A 11 14.63 18.08 -12.01
N TYR A 12 15.77 17.49 -12.31
CA TYR A 12 16.19 17.34 -13.71
C TYR A 12 15.31 16.29 -14.40
N LYS A 13 15.02 16.52 -15.68
CA LYS A 13 14.21 15.59 -16.48
C LYS A 13 14.87 14.22 -16.60
N GLU A 14 16.18 14.18 -16.71
CA GLU A 14 16.97 12.96 -16.79
C GLU A 14 16.81 12.11 -15.52
N ASP A 15 16.81 12.73 -14.34
CA ASP A 15 16.61 12.06 -13.05
C ASP A 15 15.19 11.49 -12.93
N PHE A 16 14.19 12.28 -13.34
CA PHE A 16 12.81 11.83 -13.39
C PHE A 16 12.63 10.59 -14.29
N LEU A 17 13.24 10.61 -15.48
CA LEU A 17 13.19 9.48 -16.39
C LEU A 17 14.00 8.28 -15.87
N ALA A 18 15.13 8.53 -15.21
CA ALA A 18 15.98 7.48 -14.64
C ALA A 18 15.30 6.70 -13.50
N VAL A 19 14.34 7.32 -12.79
CA VAL A 19 13.50 6.60 -11.80
C VAL A 19 12.23 6.00 -12.41
N GLY A 20 11.99 6.17 -13.71
CA GLY A 20 10.83 5.62 -14.44
C GLY A 20 9.62 6.54 -14.54
N GLY A 21 9.73 7.83 -14.15
CA GLY A 21 8.62 8.78 -14.20
C GLY A 21 7.49 8.48 -13.21
N HIS A 22 6.29 8.94 -13.50
CA HIS A 22 5.09 8.55 -12.74
C HIS A 22 4.65 7.15 -13.12
N ASP A 23 4.22 6.37 -12.12
CA ASP A 23 3.69 5.03 -12.34
C ASP A 23 2.19 5.11 -12.66
N GLU A 24 1.79 4.50 -13.77
CA GLU A 24 0.40 4.45 -14.24
C GLU A 24 -0.54 3.73 -13.25
N LEU A 25 0.01 2.90 -12.36
CA LEU A 25 -0.74 2.27 -11.27
C LEU A 25 -1.54 3.28 -10.44
N PHE A 26 -1.05 4.53 -10.36
CA PHE A 26 -1.65 5.61 -9.56
C PHE A 26 -2.51 6.59 -10.36
N ALA A 27 -2.79 6.29 -11.62
CA ALA A 27 -3.67 7.14 -12.41
C ALA A 27 -5.10 7.19 -11.83
N PRO A 28 -5.80 8.35 -11.90
CA PRO A 28 -5.36 9.62 -12.44
C PRO A 28 -4.61 10.50 -11.43
N GLN A 29 -4.65 10.21 -10.12
CA GLN A 29 -4.04 11.01 -9.06
C GLN A 29 -4.03 10.27 -7.71
N SER A 30 -3.26 10.80 -6.76
CA SER A 30 -3.07 10.30 -5.38
C SER A 30 -2.08 9.15 -5.27
N LYS A 31 -1.09 9.30 -4.40
CA LYS A 31 0.04 8.40 -4.10
C LYS A 31 1.15 8.35 -5.16
N GLU A 32 0.96 8.91 -6.35
CA GLU A 32 2.00 9.04 -7.39
C GLU A 32 3.22 9.80 -6.89
N ASP A 33 3.02 10.86 -6.11
CA ASP A 33 4.11 11.64 -5.50
C ASP A 33 4.89 10.80 -4.47
N SER A 34 4.17 10.12 -3.56
CA SER A 34 4.79 9.28 -2.53
C SER A 34 5.57 8.12 -3.14
N ASP A 35 5.05 7.50 -4.21
CA ASP A 35 5.73 6.46 -4.96
C ASP A 35 7.02 7.00 -5.62
N LEU A 36 6.91 8.13 -6.30
CA LEU A 36 8.03 8.78 -6.96
C LEU A 36 9.15 9.13 -5.97
N PHE A 37 8.80 9.70 -4.83
CA PHE A 37 9.76 10.05 -3.79
C PHE A 37 10.41 8.82 -3.16
N ASN A 38 9.67 7.75 -2.93
CA ASN A 38 10.24 6.48 -2.47
C ASN A 38 11.30 5.97 -3.46
N ARG A 39 11.02 6.00 -4.78
CA ARG A 39 11.98 5.57 -5.81
C ARG A 39 13.22 6.46 -5.86
N PHE A 40 13.07 7.78 -5.74
CA PHE A 40 14.20 8.69 -5.61
C PHE A 40 15.03 8.41 -4.36
N HIS A 41 14.37 8.18 -3.22
CA HIS A 41 15.04 7.87 -1.96
C HIS A 41 15.86 6.58 -2.06
N LEU A 42 15.31 5.51 -2.62
CA LEU A 42 16.01 4.24 -2.82
C LEU A 42 17.23 4.36 -3.76
N LYS A 43 17.18 5.30 -4.72
CA LYS A 43 18.34 5.59 -5.59
C LYS A 43 19.34 6.56 -4.96
N GLY A 44 19.16 6.96 -3.71
CA GLY A 44 20.11 7.80 -2.96
C GLY A 44 20.02 9.30 -3.27
N TYR A 45 18.97 9.76 -3.95
CA TYR A 45 18.77 11.19 -4.17
C TYR A 45 18.50 11.92 -2.85
N LYS A 46 18.97 13.16 -2.77
CA LYS A 46 18.75 14.05 -1.63
C LYS A 46 17.57 14.97 -1.88
N PHE A 47 16.65 15.02 -0.92
CA PHE A 47 15.55 15.98 -0.93
C PHE A 47 16.01 17.27 -0.23
N ILE A 48 15.88 18.39 -0.93
CA ILE A 48 16.22 19.69 -0.41
C ILE A 48 14.97 20.55 -0.38
N GLN A 49 14.59 21.04 0.78
CA GLN A 49 13.49 21.98 0.92
C GLN A 49 14.04 23.40 1.01
N PRO A 50 13.89 24.23 -0.05
CA PRO A 50 14.26 25.65 0.01
C PRO A 50 13.17 26.41 0.78
N TRP A 51 13.55 27.03 1.89
CA TRP A 51 12.60 27.73 2.77
C TRP A 51 12.12 29.07 2.21
N ASP A 52 12.77 29.59 1.20
CA ASP A 52 12.47 30.84 0.47
C ASP A 52 11.63 30.59 -0.80
N ALA A 53 11.44 29.34 -1.21
CA ALA A 53 10.56 28.97 -2.32
C ALA A 53 9.12 28.83 -1.83
N LEU A 54 8.37 29.91 -1.86
CA LEU A 54 7.00 29.98 -1.39
C LEU A 54 6.00 29.76 -2.53
N VAL A 55 5.05 28.86 -2.32
CA VAL A 55 3.94 28.61 -3.25
C VAL A 55 2.62 28.65 -2.52
N TYR A 56 1.66 29.38 -3.08
CA TYR A 56 0.29 29.41 -2.59
C TYR A 56 -0.53 28.28 -3.20
N HIS A 57 -0.93 27.31 -2.40
CA HIS A 57 -1.76 26.18 -2.83
C HIS A 57 -3.25 26.45 -2.57
N PHE A 58 -4.03 26.60 -3.63
CA PHE A 58 -5.48 26.82 -3.56
C PHE A 58 -6.22 25.47 -3.51
N THR A 59 -6.40 24.92 -2.33
CA THR A 59 -6.91 23.55 -2.11
C THR A 59 -8.35 23.29 -2.59
N SER A 60 -9.18 24.32 -2.75
CA SER A 60 -10.60 24.14 -3.08
C SER A 60 -10.92 24.18 -4.58
N ARG A 61 -9.93 24.04 -5.44
CA ARG A 61 -10.07 24.21 -6.91
C ARG A 61 -9.86 22.92 -7.71
N GLY A 62 -9.49 21.82 -7.06
CA GLY A 62 -9.26 20.53 -7.71
C GLY A 62 -10.50 19.60 -7.72
N SER A 63 -10.29 18.39 -8.19
CA SER A 63 -11.29 17.30 -8.28
C SER A 63 -11.98 16.98 -6.95
N ARG A 64 -11.28 17.21 -5.84
CA ARG A 64 -11.78 16.97 -4.47
C ARG A 64 -13.15 17.58 -4.19
N PHE A 65 -13.42 18.76 -4.75
CA PHE A 65 -14.68 19.52 -4.53
C PHE A 65 -15.56 19.58 -5.78
N ASN A 66 -15.36 18.68 -6.73
CA ASN A 66 -16.14 18.64 -7.96
C ASN A 66 -17.62 18.35 -7.67
N LYS A 67 -18.48 19.32 -7.90
CA LYS A 67 -19.93 19.22 -7.66
C LYS A 67 -20.60 18.19 -8.56
N HIS A 68 -20.09 18.00 -9.79
CA HIS A 68 -20.64 17.04 -10.75
C HIS A 68 -20.33 15.58 -10.35
N ALA A 69 -19.32 15.37 -9.50
CA ALA A 69 -18.92 14.07 -8.97
C ALA A 69 -19.31 13.89 -7.49
N GLY A 70 -20.40 14.50 -7.03
CA GLY A 70 -20.92 14.35 -5.66
C GLY A 70 -20.28 15.28 -4.62
N GLY A 71 -19.36 16.18 -5.01
CA GLY A 71 -18.72 17.12 -4.10
C GLY A 71 -19.66 18.26 -3.67
N ALA A 72 -19.61 18.63 -2.38
CA ALA A 72 -20.29 19.79 -1.83
C ALA A 72 -19.30 20.70 -1.12
N ALA A 73 -19.72 21.93 -0.81
CA ALA A 73 -18.89 22.88 -0.06
C ALA A 73 -18.41 22.23 1.27
N GLY A 74 -17.11 22.17 1.46
CA GLY A 74 -16.48 21.55 2.63
C GLY A 74 -16.52 20.02 2.71
N LYS A 75 -16.97 19.32 1.65
CA LYS A 75 -17.00 17.85 1.56
C LYS A 75 -16.20 17.36 0.36
N ASN A 76 -15.57 16.20 0.52
CA ASN A 76 -14.88 15.52 -0.57
C ASN A 76 -15.91 14.97 -1.57
N SER A 77 -15.58 15.00 -2.87
CA SER A 77 -16.39 14.33 -3.88
C SER A 77 -16.27 12.82 -3.77
N GLU A 78 -17.30 12.09 -4.18
CA GLU A 78 -17.30 10.62 -4.21
C GLU A 78 -16.19 10.09 -5.12
N GLU A 79 -16.01 10.71 -6.29
CA GLU A 79 -14.92 10.39 -7.23
C GLU A 79 -13.54 10.53 -6.56
N TRP A 80 -13.34 11.60 -5.80
CA TRP A 80 -12.06 11.82 -5.11
C TRP A 80 -11.84 10.78 -4.00
N ILE A 81 -12.88 10.45 -3.22
CA ILE A 81 -12.81 9.42 -2.18
C ILE A 81 -12.47 8.07 -2.80
N HIS A 82 -13.19 7.69 -3.88
CA HIS A 82 -12.93 6.44 -4.59
C HIS A 82 -11.49 6.38 -5.11
N THR A 83 -11.04 7.41 -5.83
CA THR A 83 -9.69 7.47 -6.41
C THR A 83 -8.60 7.42 -5.34
N THR A 84 -8.75 8.15 -4.23
CA THR A 84 -7.75 8.16 -3.15
C THR A 84 -7.70 6.84 -2.40
N THR A 85 -8.84 6.18 -2.18
CA THR A 85 -8.92 4.85 -1.56
C THR A 85 -8.29 3.79 -2.46
N LYS A 86 -8.66 3.77 -3.74
CA LYS A 86 -8.07 2.90 -4.75
C LYS A 86 -6.54 3.00 -4.76
N ASN A 87 -6.01 4.21 -4.86
CA ASN A 87 -4.56 4.42 -4.99
C ASN A 87 -3.80 4.25 -3.68
N MET A 88 -4.45 4.42 -2.52
CA MET A 88 -3.89 4.00 -1.24
C MET A 88 -3.69 2.47 -1.20
N ARG A 89 -4.66 1.69 -1.66
CA ARG A 89 -4.56 0.23 -1.75
C ARG A 89 -3.47 -0.20 -2.72
N ASN A 90 -3.40 0.43 -3.90
CA ASN A 90 -2.36 0.18 -4.90
C ASN A 90 -0.95 0.51 -4.38
N PHE A 91 -0.82 1.56 -3.57
CA PHE A 91 0.44 1.88 -2.93
C PHE A 91 0.88 0.76 -1.97
N ILE A 92 -0.03 0.26 -1.14
CA ILE A 92 0.25 -0.85 -0.22
C ILE A 92 0.62 -2.12 -1.01
N ARG A 93 -0.11 -2.46 -2.07
CA ARG A 93 0.22 -3.61 -2.94
C ARG A 93 1.64 -3.53 -3.51
N LYS A 94 2.04 -2.34 -3.98
CA LYS A 94 3.37 -2.12 -4.54
C LYS A 94 4.46 -2.15 -3.47
N TRP A 95 4.26 -1.42 -2.37
CA TRP A 95 5.29 -1.15 -1.37
C TRP A 95 5.26 -2.09 -0.15
N GLY A 96 4.16 -2.80 0.09
CA GLY A 96 3.95 -3.64 1.28
C GLY A 96 3.65 -2.87 2.56
N HIS A 97 3.50 -1.55 2.47
CA HIS A 97 3.20 -0.67 3.60
C HIS A 97 2.44 0.59 3.18
N ALA A 98 1.75 1.24 4.11
CA ALA A 98 1.19 2.55 3.89
C ALA A 98 2.30 3.62 3.79
N VAL A 99 1.97 4.80 3.22
CA VAL A 99 2.93 5.92 3.14
C VAL A 99 3.44 6.27 4.54
N LYS A 100 4.75 6.28 4.70
CA LYS A 100 5.44 6.67 5.94
C LYS A 100 6.55 7.68 5.62
N HIS A 101 6.76 8.64 6.52
CA HIS A 101 7.84 9.62 6.44
C HIS A 101 8.26 10.06 7.86
N ASP A 102 9.46 10.58 7.98
CA ASP A 102 9.96 11.15 9.22
C ASP A 102 9.43 12.59 9.46
N SER A 103 9.86 13.21 10.54
CA SER A 103 9.47 14.60 10.88
C SER A 103 9.98 15.66 9.89
N LEU A 104 10.93 15.30 9.04
CA LEU A 104 11.48 16.13 7.98
C LEU A 104 10.88 15.78 6.60
N MET A 105 9.82 15.01 6.57
CA MET A 105 9.11 14.55 5.37
C MET A 105 9.93 13.61 4.47
N LYS A 106 11.01 13.05 5.00
CA LYS A 106 11.81 12.09 4.28
C LYS A 106 11.12 10.71 4.29
N PRO A 107 11.07 10.01 3.15
CA PRO A 107 10.44 8.69 3.09
C PRO A 107 11.04 7.70 4.09
N ILE A 108 10.18 6.98 4.78
CA ILE A 108 10.52 5.76 5.54
C ILE A 108 9.96 4.60 4.74
N ILE A 109 10.85 3.72 4.27
CA ILE A 109 10.49 2.59 3.41
C ILE A 109 10.81 1.30 4.17
N PRO A 110 9.82 0.69 4.84
CA PRO A 110 9.98 -0.64 5.43
C PRO A 110 10.38 -1.67 4.37
N PRO A 111 11.10 -2.73 4.74
CA PRO A 111 11.40 -3.80 3.80
C PRO A 111 10.11 -4.47 3.33
N LYS A 112 10.07 -4.87 2.07
CA LYS A 112 9.02 -5.73 1.53
C LYS A 112 9.50 -7.18 1.58
N TYR A 113 8.68 -8.05 2.13
CA TYR A 113 8.91 -9.50 2.18
C TYR A 113 7.86 -10.20 1.33
N ASP A 114 8.19 -11.40 0.85
CA ASP A 114 7.23 -12.26 0.18
C ASP A 114 6.29 -12.91 1.20
N ILE A 115 5.13 -12.29 1.42
CA ILE A 115 4.14 -12.69 2.43
C ILE A 115 2.92 -13.33 1.76
N GLY A 116 2.55 -14.51 2.22
CA GLY A 116 1.29 -15.19 1.90
C GLY A 116 0.32 -15.16 3.09
N PHE A 117 -0.90 -14.67 2.89
CA PHE A 117 -1.96 -14.77 3.88
C PHE A 117 -2.81 -16.02 3.65
N ILE A 118 -2.99 -16.83 4.68
CA ILE A 118 -3.82 -18.04 4.68
C ILE A 118 -5.06 -17.73 5.51
N ILE A 119 -6.19 -17.48 4.82
CA ILE A 119 -7.41 -16.95 5.43
C ILE A 119 -8.48 -18.03 5.46
N LYS A 120 -8.96 -18.37 6.66
CA LYS A 120 -10.15 -19.18 6.92
C LYS A 120 -11.31 -18.27 7.28
N ASN A 121 -12.53 -18.74 7.03
CA ASN A 121 -13.74 -17.98 7.26
C ASN A 121 -13.69 -16.60 6.59
N SER A 122 -13.14 -16.57 5.36
CA SER A 122 -13.04 -15.33 4.59
C SER A 122 -14.42 -14.83 4.15
N ASP A 123 -14.53 -13.53 3.98
CA ASP A 123 -15.61 -12.86 3.27
C ASP A 123 -15.03 -11.70 2.45
N ILE A 124 -15.87 -11.04 1.66
CA ILE A 124 -15.43 -9.92 0.81
C ILE A 124 -14.78 -8.79 1.64
N GLN A 125 -15.28 -8.52 2.84
CA GLN A 125 -14.76 -7.43 3.68
C GLN A 125 -13.39 -7.79 4.26
N VAL A 126 -13.22 -9.01 4.74
CA VAL A 126 -11.94 -9.54 5.21
C VAL A 126 -10.92 -9.56 4.09
N LEU A 127 -11.29 -10.05 2.90
CA LEU A 127 -10.41 -10.03 1.71
C LEU A 127 -10.03 -8.59 1.33
N ALA A 128 -10.99 -7.68 1.33
CA ALA A 128 -10.73 -6.27 1.03
C ALA A 128 -9.79 -5.61 2.05
N ALA A 129 -9.87 -5.96 3.33
CA ALA A 129 -8.99 -5.44 4.35
C ALA A 129 -7.55 -5.97 4.23
N LEU A 130 -7.38 -7.23 3.84
CA LEU A 130 -6.11 -7.94 3.95
C LEU A 130 -5.30 -8.01 2.64
N GLU A 131 -5.99 -8.17 1.48
CA GLU A 131 -5.32 -8.44 0.21
C GLU A 131 -4.20 -7.46 -0.14
N PRO A 132 -4.31 -6.13 0.06
CA PRO A 132 -3.24 -5.21 -0.32
C PRO A 132 -1.91 -5.43 0.42
N TRP A 133 -1.94 -6.03 1.60
CA TRP A 133 -0.81 -6.14 2.53
C TRP A 133 0.09 -7.35 2.31
N CYS A 134 -0.21 -8.21 1.36
CA CYS A 134 0.55 -9.42 1.08
C CYS A 134 0.80 -9.61 -0.41
N ASN A 135 1.65 -10.58 -0.76
CA ASN A 135 1.93 -10.96 -2.14
C ASN A 135 0.88 -11.93 -2.66
N THR A 136 0.44 -12.85 -1.81
CA THR A 136 -0.54 -13.88 -2.18
C THR A 136 -1.56 -14.07 -1.07
N VAL A 137 -2.82 -14.17 -1.43
CA VAL A 137 -3.90 -14.59 -0.53
C VAL A 137 -4.31 -16.01 -0.88
N TYR A 138 -4.45 -16.85 0.14
CA TYR A 138 -5.05 -18.20 0.06
C TYR A 138 -6.31 -18.19 0.91
N ALA A 139 -7.49 -18.18 0.29
CA ALA A 139 -8.77 -18.01 0.97
C ALA A 139 -9.71 -19.20 0.73
N ASP A 140 -10.62 -19.45 1.66
CA ASP A 140 -11.56 -20.55 1.60
C ASP A 140 -12.88 -20.23 0.89
N LYS A 141 -13.25 -18.93 0.80
CA LYS A 141 -14.51 -18.47 0.18
C LYS A 141 -14.41 -17.07 -0.41
N ASP A 142 -15.43 -16.70 -1.18
CA ASP A 142 -15.69 -15.36 -1.73
C ASP A 142 -14.60 -14.79 -2.64
N ILE A 143 -13.69 -15.63 -3.15
CA ILE A 143 -12.55 -15.24 -3.98
C ILE A 143 -13.02 -14.55 -5.27
N GLU A 144 -13.88 -15.23 -6.06
CA GLU A 144 -14.37 -14.72 -7.34
C GLU A 144 -15.15 -13.42 -7.14
N ALA A 145 -16.07 -13.40 -6.16
CA ALA A 145 -16.86 -12.21 -5.85
C ALA A 145 -15.99 -11.02 -5.43
N TYR A 146 -14.90 -11.25 -4.69
CA TYR A 146 -13.94 -10.23 -4.34
C TYR A 146 -13.17 -9.72 -5.58
N ILE A 147 -12.65 -10.62 -6.41
CA ILE A 147 -11.89 -10.28 -7.61
C ILE A 147 -12.75 -9.47 -8.59
N ASP A 148 -14.01 -9.89 -8.82
CA ASP A 148 -14.93 -9.21 -9.71
C ASP A 148 -15.18 -7.74 -9.32
N ILE A 149 -15.17 -7.44 -8.02
CA ILE A 149 -15.32 -6.07 -7.51
C ILE A 149 -14.00 -5.28 -7.57
N GLU A 150 -12.89 -5.92 -7.23
CA GLU A 150 -11.63 -5.18 -6.97
C GLU A 150 -10.71 -5.12 -8.19
N GLN A 151 -10.81 -6.02 -9.16
CA GLN A 151 -9.90 -6.06 -10.31
C GLN A 151 -9.94 -4.78 -11.15
N GLU A 152 -11.08 -4.11 -11.25
CA GLU A 152 -11.19 -2.83 -11.97
C GLU A 152 -10.42 -1.68 -11.32
N ASN A 153 -10.06 -1.84 -10.04
CA ASN A 153 -9.36 -0.84 -9.24
C ASN A 153 -7.83 -0.96 -9.30
N THR A 154 -7.30 -1.95 -10.00
CA THR A 154 -5.87 -2.19 -10.08
C THR A 154 -5.45 -2.85 -11.40
N ILE A 155 -4.24 -2.50 -11.87
CA ILE A 155 -3.59 -3.21 -12.99
C ILE A 155 -2.88 -4.49 -12.54
N ILE A 156 -2.79 -4.73 -11.23
CA ILE A 156 -2.23 -5.96 -10.67
C ILE A 156 -3.22 -7.09 -10.89
N ASP A 157 -2.75 -8.21 -11.41
CA ASP A 157 -3.56 -9.39 -11.68
C ASP A 157 -3.98 -10.08 -10.36
N LEU A 158 -5.23 -9.82 -9.94
CA LEU A 158 -5.79 -10.41 -8.73
C LEU A 158 -6.13 -11.88 -8.89
N TYR A 159 -6.36 -12.39 -10.10
CA TYR A 159 -6.56 -13.83 -10.33
C TYR A 159 -5.30 -14.65 -10.04
N ASN A 160 -4.12 -14.05 -10.25
CA ASN A 160 -2.85 -14.66 -9.86
C ASN A 160 -2.50 -14.42 -8.39
N LYS A 161 -3.03 -13.38 -7.75
CA LYS A 161 -2.73 -13.01 -6.37
C LYS A 161 -3.63 -13.67 -5.34
N VAL A 162 -4.94 -13.80 -5.62
CA VAL A 162 -5.94 -14.37 -4.69
C VAL A 162 -6.31 -15.78 -5.15
N LYS A 163 -5.95 -16.77 -4.38
CA LYS A 163 -5.99 -18.19 -4.74
C LYS A 163 -6.86 -19.00 -3.77
N PRO A 164 -7.41 -20.13 -4.21
CA PRO A 164 -8.05 -21.09 -3.31
C PRO A 164 -7.11 -21.55 -2.18
N TYR A 165 -7.69 -21.81 -1.02
CA TYR A 165 -6.98 -22.20 0.20
C TYR A 165 -6.09 -23.43 0.04
N ASP A 166 -6.48 -24.39 -0.80
CA ASP A 166 -5.79 -25.66 -1.06
C ASP A 166 -4.66 -25.55 -2.11
N ASN A 167 -4.50 -24.39 -2.75
CA ASN A 167 -3.38 -24.17 -3.68
C ASN A 167 -2.02 -24.33 -2.99
N GLU A 168 -1.02 -24.69 -3.79
CA GLU A 168 0.37 -24.75 -3.35
C GLU A 168 0.84 -23.38 -2.83
N LYS A 169 1.54 -23.40 -1.68
CA LYS A 169 1.95 -22.23 -0.94
C LYS A 169 3.47 -22.09 -1.00
N ASN A 170 3.97 -21.05 -1.67
CA ASN A 170 5.38 -20.87 -2.01
C ASN A 170 6.01 -19.59 -1.45
N ASN A 171 5.30 -18.87 -0.57
CA ASN A 171 5.82 -17.62 0.00
C ASN A 171 6.91 -17.86 1.06
N GLY A 172 7.77 -16.87 1.25
CA GLY A 172 8.81 -16.90 2.27
C GLY A 172 8.29 -16.72 3.70
N ILE A 173 7.12 -16.09 3.85
CA ILE A 173 6.46 -15.85 5.13
C ILE A 173 4.98 -16.15 4.98
N PHE A 174 4.41 -16.86 5.95
CA PHE A 174 2.96 -17.12 6.00
C PHE A 174 2.34 -16.50 7.23
N VAL A 175 1.13 -15.96 7.06
CA VAL A 175 0.29 -15.50 8.18
C VAL A 175 -1.05 -16.22 8.09
N GLU A 176 -1.37 -17.06 9.07
CA GLU A 176 -2.67 -17.68 9.19
C GLU A 176 -3.63 -16.74 9.93
N ILE A 177 -4.81 -16.55 9.35
CA ILE A 177 -5.82 -15.59 9.79
C ILE A 177 -7.18 -16.29 9.81
N ASP A 178 -7.90 -16.17 10.92
CA ASP A 178 -9.32 -16.54 10.98
C ASP A 178 -10.17 -15.27 10.82
N GLY A 179 -10.84 -15.13 9.67
CA GLY A 179 -11.67 -13.97 9.35
C GLY A 179 -12.83 -13.76 10.33
N SER A 180 -13.32 -14.83 10.98
CA SER A 180 -14.45 -14.74 11.92
C SER A 180 -14.11 -14.02 13.24
N ILE A 181 -12.80 -13.93 13.58
CA ILE A 181 -12.30 -13.26 14.80
C ILE A 181 -11.30 -12.16 14.49
N PHE A 182 -11.09 -11.84 13.21
CA PHE A 182 -10.18 -10.79 12.78
C PHE A 182 -10.60 -9.44 13.36
N SER A 183 -9.70 -8.79 14.07
CA SER A 183 -9.97 -7.58 14.83
C SER A 183 -9.18 -6.38 14.32
N GLN A 184 -9.54 -5.17 14.79
CA GLN A 184 -8.78 -3.96 14.51
C GLN A 184 -7.34 -4.03 15.07
N GLN A 185 -7.11 -4.77 16.16
CA GLN A 185 -5.76 -4.97 16.70
C GLN A 185 -4.92 -5.83 15.76
N ASP A 186 -5.51 -6.88 15.16
CA ASP A 186 -4.82 -7.72 14.17
C ASP A 186 -4.48 -6.91 12.91
N ALA A 187 -5.38 -6.01 12.48
CA ALA A 187 -5.11 -5.09 11.37
C ALA A 187 -3.90 -4.18 11.66
N GLN A 188 -3.77 -3.65 12.87
CA GLN A 188 -2.62 -2.84 13.27
C GLN A 188 -1.31 -3.64 13.28
N VAL A 189 -1.36 -4.93 13.64
CA VAL A 189 -0.19 -5.82 13.52
C VAL A 189 0.19 -5.99 12.05
N ILE A 190 -0.77 -6.23 11.16
CA ILE A 190 -0.53 -6.38 9.72
C ILE A 190 0.07 -5.12 9.10
N GLU A 191 -0.44 -3.94 9.45
CA GLU A 191 0.11 -2.65 8.99
C GLU A 191 1.59 -2.44 9.37
N ASN A 192 2.05 -3.07 10.44
CA ASN A 192 3.42 -2.96 10.94
C ASN A 192 4.22 -4.25 10.80
N LEU A 193 3.66 -5.27 10.15
CA LEU A 193 4.24 -6.62 10.11
C LEU A 193 5.66 -6.63 9.56
N SER A 194 5.92 -5.91 8.48
CA SER A 194 7.26 -5.82 7.88
C SER A 194 8.30 -5.24 8.83
N LEU A 195 7.92 -4.27 9.66
CA LEU A 195 8.82 -3.71 10.70
C LEU A 195 9.02 -4.68 11.85
N ILE A 196 7.95 -5.35 12.30
CA ILE A 196 8.02 -6.37 13.36
C ILE A 196 8.96 -7.50 12.93
N ILE A 197 8.85 -7.98 11.68
CA ILE A 197 9.73 -9.01 11.13
C ILE A 197 11.17 -8.51 11.04
N GLN A 198 11.38 -7.28 10.59
CA GLN A 198 12.70 -6.68 10.49
C GLN A 198 13.38 -6.57 11.87
N ASP A 199 12.64 -6.11 12.86
CA ASP A 199 13.17 -5.88 14.22
C ASP A 199 13.48 -7.19 14.95
N SER A 200 12.66 -8.23 14.74
CA SER A 200 12.93 -9.55 15.30
C SER A 200 14.16 -10.21 14.66
N GLY A 201 14.24 -10.16 13.33
CA GLY A 201 15.29 -10.82 12.55
C GLY A 201 15.31 -12.37 12.70
N GLU A 202 14.26 -12.95 13.29
CA GLU A 202 14.20 -14.36 13.63
C GLU A 202 13.32 -15.14 12.64
N LYS A 203 13.69 -16.40 12.39
CA LYS A 203 12.88 -17.37 11.63
C LYS A 203 12.14 -18.28 12.58
N GLY A 204 11.02 -18.84 12.12
CA GLY A 204 10.23 -19.79 12.89
C GLY A 204 8.77 -19.38 13.01
N LYS A 205 8.08 -20.00 13.98
CA LYS A 205 6.64 -19.80 14.20
C LYS A 205 6.40 -18.92 15.40
N PHE A 206 5.56 -17.92 15.20
CA PHE A 206 5.20 -16.92 16.21
C PHE A 206 3.69 -16.74 16.28
N GLU A 207 3.18 -16.36 17.42
CA GLU A 207 1.79 -15.94 17.60
C GLU A 207 1.75 -14.49 18.04
N ILE A 208 1.00 -13.64 17.30
CA ILE A 208 0.83 -12.22 17.57
C ILE A 208 -0.65 -11.89 17.54
N GLY A 209 -1.28 -11.72 18.70
CA GLY A 209 -2.73 -11.61 18.78
C GLY A 209 -3.41 -12.87 18.27
N ASN A 210 -4.33 -12.74 17.32
CA ASN A 210 -5.02 -13.86 16.66
C ASN A 210 -4.28 -14.36 15.40
N LEU A 211 -3.09 -13.83 15.11
CA LEU A 211 -2.32 -14.15 13.91
C LEU A 211 -1.26 -15.21 14.25
N LYS A 212 -1.11 -16.21 13.37
CA LYS A 212 0.00 -17.16 13.42
C LYS A 212 0.95 -16.89 12.27
N VAL A 213 2.17 -16.50 12.59
CA VAL A 213 3.19 -16.10 11.61
C VAL A 213 4.24 -17.19 11.52
N ASP A 214 4.51 -17.71 10.32
CA ASP A 214 5.56 -18.68 10.04
C ASP A 214 6.60 -18.04 9.09
N ILE A 215 7.79 -17.75 9.60
CA ILE A 215 8.89 -17.11 8.86
C ILE A 215 9.88 -18.19 8.41
N ILE A 216 9.83 -18.53 7.13
CA ILE A 216 10.71 -19.52 6.50
C ILE A 216 12.01 -18.86 6.02
N ASN A 217 11.89 -17.69 5.35
CA ASN A 217 13.03 -16.90 4.94
C ASN A 217 12.79 -15.40 5.17
N LEU A 218 13.87 -14.62 5.17
CA LEU A 218 13.87 -13.17 5.41
C LEU A 218 14.40 -12.41 4.19
N GLU A 219 14.29 -13.00 3.01
CA GLU A 219 14.69 -12.34 1.77
C GLU A 219 13.77 -11.16 1.48
N LYS A 220 14.39 -10.02 1.21
CA LYS A 220 13.68 -8.78 0.88
C LYS A 220 13.42 -8.71 -0.62
N GLU A 221 12.20 -8.35 -0.98
CA GLU A 221 11.88 -8.11 -2.38
C GLU A 221 12.51 -6.81 -2.89
N VAL A 222 12.93 -6.82 -4.14
CA VAL A 222 13.37 -5.62 -4.85
C VAL A 222 12.14 -4.96 -5.46
N ILE A 223 11.76 -3.81 -4.93
CA ILE A 223 10.65 -3.01 -5.47
C ILE A 223 11.14 -2.28 -6.72
N LYS A 224 10.48 -2.52 -7.84
CA LYS A 224 10.80 -1.92 -9.14
C LYS A 224 9.89 -0.75 -9.47
#